data_d32000ee77f7eb9410506516f1004edc
#
_entry.id   d32000ee77f7eb9410506516f1004edc
#
_cell.length_a   1.000
_cell.length_b   1.000
_cell.length_c   1.000
_cell.angle_alpha   90.00
_cell.angle_beta   90.00
_cell.angle_gamma   90.00
#
_symmetry.space_group_name_H-M   'P 1'
#
loop_
_entity.id
_entity.type
_entity.pdbx_description
1 polymer ?
#
loop_
_entity_poly.entity_id
_entity_poly.type
_entity_poly.pdbx_seq_one_letter_code
_entity_poly.pdbx_strand_id
1 'polypeptide(L)'
;MKTIGDTLEAFSVTGVKPGFNQHEENGVSAFETITEKSFPGKWKVIYFWPKDFTFVCPTEIVGFDKLAKQFEERDTVLLGGSTDNEFSKLGWRRDHKDLSKLGHWSFGDSKGSLVDQLGIRDKAEGVALRATFIVDPDNTIQHVSVNNLNVGRNPEEVLRILDGLQTDELCPCNRTVGGDTL
;
A
#
# COMPACT_ATOMS: atom_id res chain seq x y z
N MET A 1 13.91 -6.61 9.62
CA MET A 1 12.55 -6.27 9.12
C MET A 1 11.71 -5.83 10.32
N LYS A 2 11.01 -4.71 10.20
CA LYS A 2 10.02 -4.31 11.21
C LYS A 2 8.84 -5.29 11.22
N THR A 3 8.24 -5.47 12.38
CA THR A 3 7.17 -6.44 12.59
C THR A 3 6.07 -5.88 13.50
N ILE A 4 5.13 -6.71 13.89
CA ILE A 4 4.00 -6.34 14.77
C ILE A 4 4.51 -5.73 16.08
N GLY A 5 3.94 -4.59 16.45
CA GLY A 5 4.32 -3.83 17.63
C GLY A 5 5.40 -2.77 17.38
N ASP A 6 6.12 -2.84 16.25
CA ASP A 6 7.06 -1.79 15.89
C ASP A 6 6.33 -0.54 15.40
N THR A 7 6.93 0.61 15.65
CA THR A 7 6.41 1.91 15.20
C THR A 7 6.98 2.25 13.82
N LEU A 8 6.13 2.78 12.95
CA LEU A 8 6.53 3.39 11.70
C LEU A 8 7.23 4.72 12.02
N GLU A 9 8.53 4.77 11.76
CA GLU A 9 9.36 5.96 12.02
C GLU A 9 9.25 6.96 10.85
N ALA A 10 9.88 8.12 11.03
CA ALA A 10 9.90 9.18 10.03
C ALA A 10 10.37 8.68 8.65
N PHE A 11 9.61 8.99 7.64
CA PHE A 11 9.94 8.75 6.23
C PHE A 11 9.38 9.87 5.37
N SER A 12 9.84 9.93 4.12
CA SER A 12 9.30 10.86 3.13
C SER A 12 9.36 10.21 1.75
N VAL A 13 8.20 10.05 1.14
CA VAL A 13 8.05 9.55 -0.23
C VAL A 13 7.15 10.49 -1.02
N THR A 14 7.23 10.45 -2.35
CA THR A 14 6.34 11.24 -3.21
C THR A 14 5.19 10.36 -3.70
N GLY A 15 3.98 10.75 -3.35
CA GLY A 15 2.75 10.08 -3.76
C GLY A 15 2.15 10.68 -5.02
N VAL A 16 1.47 9.84 -5.79
CA VAL A 16 0.55 10.22 -6.87
C VAL A 16 -0.86 10.03 -6.33
N LYS A 17 -1.63 11.12 -6.34
CA LYS A 17 -2.99 11.15 -5.80
C LYS A 17 -3.93 10.19 -6.52
N PRO A 18 -4.96 9.66 -5.82
CA PRO A 18 -6.02 8.89 -6.47
C PRO A 18 -6.68 9.64 -7.64
N GLY A 19 -6.96 8.93 -8.71
CA GLY A 19 -7.66 9.45 -9.87
C GLY A 19 -6.82 10.23 -10.88
N PHE A 20 -5.61 10.67 -10.52
CA PHE A 20 -4.73 11.42 -11.41
C PHE A 20 -3.98 10.51 -12.39
N ASN A 21 -3.89 10.93 -13.66
CA ASN A 21 -2.99 10.34 -14.65
C ASN A 21 -2.21 11.39 -15.46
N GLN A 22 -2.35 12.66 -15.11
CA GLN A 22 -1.57 13.78 -15.63
C GLN A 22 -0.83 14.47 -14.49
N HIS A 23 0.25 15.20 -14.79
CA HIS A 23 1.03 15.93 -13.79
C HIS A 23 0.19 16.94 -13.00
N GLU A 24 -0.76 17.54 -13.68
CA GLU A 24 -1.67 18.54 -13.12
C GLU A 24 -3.05 18.37 -13.76
N GLU A 25 -4.09 18.48 -12.96
CA GLU A 25 -5.47 18.46 -13.40
C GLU A 25 -6.23 19.59 -12.67
N ASN A 26 -6.89 20.46 -13.45
CA ASN A 26 -7.64 21.61 -12.92
C ASN A 26 -6.82 22.51 -11.95
N GLY A 27 -5.55 22.73 -12.25
CA GLY A 27 -4.64 23.53 -11.41
C GLY A 27 -4.13 22.84 -10.15
N VAL A 28 -4.40 21.53 -9.99
CA VAL A 28 -3.97 20.74 -8.84
C VAL A 28 -2.90 19.75 -9.27
N SER A 29 -1.76 19.75 -8.56
CA SER A 29 -0.68 18.78 -8.81
C SER A 29 -1.12 17.36 -8.48
N ALA A 30 -0.71 16.40 -9.31
CA ALA A 30 -0.85 14.98 -9.05
C ALA A 30 0.00 14.50 -7.86
N PHE A 31 1.06 15.23 -7.54
CA PHE A 31 2.05 14.80 -6.55
C PHE A 31 1.83 15.43 -5.19
N GLU A 32 2.10 14.64 -4.15
CA GLU A 32 2.08 15.10 -2.77
C GLU A 32 3.09 14.31 -1.94
N THR A 33 3.80 14.98 -1.04
CA THR A 33 4.70 14.32 -0.10
C THR A 33 3.91 13.56 0.96
N ILE A 34 4.23 12.27 1.13
CA ILE A 34 3.66 11.41 2.16
C ILE A 34 4.72 11.11 3.22
N THR A 35 4.36 11.30 4.48
CA THR A 35 5.20 11.03 5.64
C THR A 35 4.43 10.17 6.65
N GLU A 36 5.08 9.76 7.73
CA GLU A 36 4.43 9.07 8.85
C GLU A 36 3.32 9.89 9.52
N LYS A 37 3.33 11.21 9.32
CA LYS A 37 2.32 12.15 9.86
C LYS A 37 1.16 12.42 8.92
N SER A 38 1.26 11.95 7.69
CA SER A 38 0.16 12.05 6.73
C SER A 38 -1.01 11.17 7.18
N PHE A 39 -2.22 11.59 6.87
CA PHE A 39 -3.45 10.85 7.18
C PHE A 39 -3.68 10.60 8.68
N PRO A 40 -3.67 11.64 9.53
CA PRO A 40 -3.85 11.48 10.97
C PRO A 40 -5.22 10.84 11.29
N GLY A 41 -5.23 9.96 12.30
CA GLY A 41 -6.44 9.24 12.72
C GLY A 41 -6.87 8.10 11.81
N LYS A 42 -6.16 7.84 10.74
CA LYS A 42 -6.47 6.79 9.76
C LYS A 42 -5.58 5.56 9.96
N TRP A 43 -6.15 4.40 9.72
CA TRP A 43 -5.39 3.19 9.43
C TRP A 43 -4.70 3.33 8.08
N LYS A 44 -3.62 2.61 7.86
CA LYS A 44 -2.90 2.58 6.59
C LYS A 44 -2.63 1.13 6.19
N VAL A 45 -2.93 0.81 4.95
CA VAL A 45 -2.42 -0.39 4.29
C VAL A 45 -1.33 0.07 3.34
N ILE A 46 -0.10 -0.30 3.63
CA ILE A 46 1.07 0.06 2.81
C ILE A 46 1.57 -1.22 2.16
N TYR A 47 1.52 -1.29 0.84
CA TYR A 47 2.00 -2.44 0.10
C TYR A 47 3.02 -2.05 -0.95
N PHE A 48 3.95 -2.97 -1.22
CA PHE A 48 5.06 -2.75 -2.14
C PHE A 48 5.05 -3.77 -3.26
N TRP A 49 5.48 -3.34 -4.44
CA TRP A 49 5.79 -4.21 -5.55
C TRP A 49 7.23 -3.95 -6.04
N PRO A 50 7.87 -4.92 -6.74
CA PRO A 50 9.28 -4.80 -7.08
C PRO A 50 9.60 -3.76 -8.14
N LYS A 51 8.88 -3.74 -9.25
CA LYS A 51 9.19 -2.89 -10.41
C LYS A 51 7.93 -2.45 -11.12
N ASP A 52 7.91 -1.19 -11.54
CA ASP A 52 6.86 -0.67 -12.43
C ASP A 52 7.01 -1.27 -13.83
N PHE A 53 5.95 -1.21 -14.63
CA PHE A 53 5.90 -1.69 -16.01
C PHE A 53 6.23 -3.19 -16.17
N THR A 54 5.78 -4.02 -15.22
CA THR A 54 5.96 -5.48 -15.24
C THR A 54 4.61 -6.21 -15.33
N PHE A 55 4.60 -7.54 -15.11
CA PHE A 55 3.46 -8.41 -15.43
C PHE A 55 2.58 -8.77 -14.22
N VAL A 56 3.17 -9.12 -13.09
CA VAL A 56 2.44 -9.51 -11.86
C VAL A 56 1.92 -8.26 -11.13
N CYS A 57 2.73 -7.21 -11.08
CA CYS A 57 2.43 -6.02 -10.30
C CYS A 57 1.10 -5.33 -10.68
N PRO A 58 0.74 -5.18 -11.98
CA PRO A 58 -0.55 -4.58 -12.32
C PRO A 58 -1.74 -5.38 -11.81
N THR A 59 -1.65 -6.71 -11.77
CA THR A 59 -2.73 -7.56 -11.28
C THR A 59 -2.99 -7.34 -9.78
N GLU A 60 -1.93 -7.14 -8.99
CA GLU A 60 -2.04 -6.82 -7.57
C GLU A 60 -2.64 -5.42 -7.35
N ILE A 61 -2.15 -4.42 -8.08
CA ILE A 61 -2.60 -3.03 -7.97
C ILE A 61 -4.10 -2.93 -8.29
N VAL A 62 -4.52 -3.56 -9.39
CA VAL A 62 -5.93 -3.64 -9.77
C VAL A 62 -6.75 -4.41 -8.73
N GLY A 63 -6.19 -5.48 -8.18
CA GLY A 63 -6.82 -6.26 -7.11
C GLY A 63 -7.09 -5.42 -5.86
N PHE A 64 -6.12 -4.62 -5.41
CA PHE A 64 -6.31 -3.68 -4.31
C PHE A 64 -7.31 -2.56 -4.68
N ASP A 65 -7.25 -2.05 -5.90
CA ASP A 65 -8.12 -0.96 -6.34
C ASP A 65 -9.60 -1.36 -6.35
N LYS A 66 -9.92 -2.59 -6.69
CA LYS A 66 -11.28 -3.13 -6.61
C LYS A 66 -11.86 -3.08 -5.19
N LEU A 67 -10.99 -3.10 -4.19
CA LEU A 67 -11.37 -3.04 -2.78
C LEU A 67 -11.17 -1.63 -2.17
N ALA A 68 -10.71 -0.66 -2.94
CA ALA A 68 -10.34 0.68 -2.44
C ALA A 68 -11.47 1.34 -1.64
N LYS A 69 -12.71 1.23 -2.13
CA LYS A 69 -13.89 1.75 -1.42
C LYS A 69 -14.12 1.07 -0.07
N GLN A 70 -13.93 -0.25 0.00
CA GLN A 70 -14.08 -0.99 1.25
C GLN A 70 -13.01 -0.64 2.28
N PHE A 71 -11.79 -0.32 1.84
CA PHE A 71 -10.75 0.22 2.72
C PHE A 71 -11.13 1.62 3.21
N GLU A 72 -11.59 2.49 2.32
CA GLU A 72 -12.02 3.85 2.67
C GLU A 72 -13.18 3.85 3.68
N GLU A 73 -14.17 2.99 3.50
CA GLU A 73 -15.29 2.79 4.43
C GLU A 73 -14.84 2.33 5.83
N ARG A 74 -13.62 1.81 5.95
CA ARG A 74 -12.97 1.39 7.21
C ARG A 74 -11.94 2.38 7.71
N ASP A 75 -12.07 3.66 7.35
CA ASP A 75 -11.11 4.71 7.73
C ASP A 75 -9.66 4.35 7.44
N THR A 76 -9.42 3.69 6.33
CA THR A 76 -8.11 3.16 5.95
C THR A 76 -7.64 3.77 4.64
N VAL A 77 -6.42 4.31 4.64
CA VAL A 77 -5.75 4.80 3.44
C VAL A 77 -4.96 3.66 2.82
N LEU A 78 -5.14 3.46 1.53
CA LEU A 78 -4.43 2.44 0.74
C LEU A 78 -3.27 3.10 -0.01
N LEU A 79 -2.06 2.64 0.27
CA LEU A 79 -0.81 3.19 -0.28
C LEU A 79 -0.02 2.06 -0.94
N GLY A 80 0.11 2.12 -2.26
CA GLY A 80 0.93 1.18 -3.01
C GLY A 80 2.18 1.84 -3.58
N GLY A 81 3.32 1.16 -3.55
CA GLY A 81 4.54 1.75 -4.05
C GLY A 81 5.66 0.79 -4.42
N SER A 82 6.71 1.36 -4.96
CA SER A 82 7.96 0.69 -5.29
C SER A 82 9.13 1.67 -5.17
N THR A 83 10.35 1.21 -5.40
CA THR A 83 11.53 2.08 -5.47
C THR A 83 11.64 2.86 -6.79
N ASP A 84 10.76 2.62 -7.75
CA ASP A 84 10.64 3.49 -8.92
C ASP A 84 10.01 4.83 -8.51
N ASN A 85 10.30 5.89 -9.27
CA ASN A 85 9.87 7.23 -8.91
C ASN A 85 8.40 7.54 -9.24
N GLU A 86 7.93 8.68 -8.79
CA GLU A 86 6.57 9.17 -8.98
C GLU A 86 6.19 9.39 -10.45
N PHE A 87 7.13 9.80 -11.28
CA PHE A 87 6.92 9.98 -12.71
C PHE A 87 6.68 8.65 -13.41
N SER A 88 7.37 7.60 -13.00
CA SER A 88 7.12 6.22 -13.46
C SER A 88 5.70 5.77 -13.12
N LYS A 89 5.23 6.05 -11.90
CA LYS A 89 3.86 5.76 -11.46
C LYS A 89 2.83 6.44 -12.37
N LEU A 90 3.02 7.72 -12.60
CA LEU A 90 2.12 8.53 -13.42
C LEU A 90 2.14 8.08 -14.89
N GLY A 91 3.34 7.81 -15.44
CA GLY A 91 3.51 7.26 -16.78
C GLY A 91 2.81 5.91 -16.95
N TRP A 92 2.90 5.05 -15.95
CA TRP A 92 2.25 3.74 -15.99
C TRP A 92 0.72 3.85 -15.97
N ARG A 93 0.16 4.78 -15.22
CA ARG A 93 -1.28 5.07 -15.25
C ARG A 93 -1.75 5.51 -16.64
N ARG A 94 -0.93 6.27 -17.37
CA ARG A 94 -1.24 6.68 -18.74
C ARG A 94 -1.16 5.53 -19.73
N ASP A 95 -0.18 4.66 -19.55
CA ASP A 95 0.13 3.57 -20.49
C ASP A 95 -0.77 2.34 -20.32
N HIS A 96 -1.18 2.05 -19.08
CA HIS A 96 -1.93 0.85 -18.75
C HIS A 96 -3.41 1.16 -18.50
N LYS A 97 -4.30 0.65 -19.34
CA LYS A 97 -5.74 0.97 -19.30
C LYS A 97 -6.39 0.73 -17.93
N ASP A 98 -6.00 -0.35 -17.25
CA ASP A 98 -6.61 -0.73 -15.97
C ASP A 98 -6.06 0.09 -14.79
N LEU A 99 -4.97 0.85 -14.99
CA LEU A 99 -4.39 1.74 -14.01
C LEU A 99 -4.75 3.21 -14.25
N SER A 100 -5.40 3.55 -15.35
CA SER A 100 -5.61 4.92 -15.80
C SER A 100 -6.42 5.79 -14.84
N LYS A 101 -7.29 5.18 -14.04
CA LYS A 101 -8.14 5.84 -13.04
C LYS A 101 -7.98 5.21 -11.66
N LEU A 102 -6.75 4.82 -11.31
CA LEU A 102 -6.46 4.18 -10.05
C LEU A 102 -7.01 4.99 -8.88
N GLY A 103 -7.89 4.39 -8.09
CA GLY A 103 -8.65 5.03 -7.02
C GLY A 103 -7.92 5.09 -5.66
N HIS A 104 -6.64 4.71 -5.62
CA HIS A 104 -5.81 4.81 -4.43
C HIS A 104 -4.44 5.40 -4.77
N TRP A 105 -3.66 5.70 -3.73
CA TRP A 105 -2.35 6.32 -3.85
C TRP A 105 -1.32 5.35 -4.44
N SER A 106 -0.45 5.88 -5.29
CA SER A 106 0.82 5.25 -5.66
C SER A 106 1.97 6.11 -5.14
N PHE A 107 3.03 5.53 -4.61
CA PHE A 107 4.19 6.30 -4.17
C PHE A 107 5.50 5.77 -4.75
N GLY A 108 6.45 6.69 -4.92
CA GLY A 108 7.81 6.38 -5.29
C GLY A 108 8.75 6.54 -4.09
N ASP A 109 9.40 5.45 -3.69
CA ASP A 109 10.44 5.45 -2.66
C ASP A 109 11.83 5.37 -3.32
N SER A 110 12.15 6.35 -4.18
CA SER A 110 13.37 6.34 -4.99
C SER A 110 14.66 6.33 -4.17
N LYS A 111 14.61 6.90 -2.96
CA LYS A 111 15.73 6.86 -2.03
C LYS A 111 15.81 5.53 -1.28
N GLY A 112 14.77 4.72 -1.32
CA GLY A 112 14.67 3.48 -0.59
C GLY A 112 14.50 3.64 0.93
N SER A 113 14.23 4.85 1.42
CA SER A 113 14.20 5.14 2.85
C SER A 113 13.14 4.32 3.59
N LEU A 114 11.95 4.18 3.02
CA LEU A 114 10.87 3.40 3.62
C LEU A 114 11.12 1.89 3.45
N VAL A 115 11.54 1.46 2.27
CA VAL A 115 11.90 0.05 1.99
C VAL A 115 13.01 -0.42 2.93
N ASP A 116 14.03 0.40 3.17
CA ASP A 116 15.14 0.07 4.07
C ASP A 116 14.71 0.12 5.54
N GLN A 117 13.92 1.12 5.94
CA GLN A 117 13.36 1.19 7.29
C GLN A 117 12.56 -0.07 7.63
N LEU A 118 11.70 -0.51 6.72
CA LEU A 118 10.87 -1.70 6.90
C LEU A 118 11.65 -3.01 6.74
N GLY A 119 12.84 -2.96 6.13
CA GLY A 119 13.71 -4.12 5.96
C GLY A 119 13.20 -5.12 4.92
N ILE A 120 12.58 -4.62 3.85
CA ILE A 120 11.93 -5.42 2.80
C ILE A 120 12.63 -5.33 1.44
N ARG A 121 13.88 -4.87 1.41
CA ARG A 121 14.65 -4.85 0.17
C ARG A 121 15.18 -6.23 -0.14
N ASP A 122 14.90 -6.73 -1.35
CA ASP A 122 15.55 -7.94 -1.87
C ASP A 122 17.05 -7.69 -2.04
N LYS A 123 17.88 -8.56 -1.46
CA LYS A 123 19.34 -8.34 -1.42
C LYS A 123 20.01 -8.52 -2.77
N ALA A 124 19.45 -9.36 -3.64
CA ALA A 124 20.02 -9.65 -4.95
C ALA A 124 19.60 -8.60 -5.99
N GLU A 125 18.32 -8.29 -6.04
CA GLU A 125 17.75 -7.39 -7.04
C GLU A 125 17.72 -5.90 -6.61
N GLY A 126 17.87 -5.62 -5.31
CA GLY A 126 17.82 -4.27 -4.77
C GLY A 126 16.45 -3.60 -4.77
N VAL A 127 15.42 -4.34 -5.16
CA VAL A 127 14.03 -3.86 -5.23
C VAL A 127 13.23 -4.22 -3.99
N ALA A 128 12.05 -3.66 -3.83
CA ALA A 128 11.13 -4.05 -2.75
C ALA A 128 10.60 -5.48 -2.98
N LEU A 129 10.55 -6.28 -1.92
CA LEU A 129 9.77 -7.51 -1.89
C LEU A 129 8.27 -7.18 -1.96
N ARG A 130 7.42 -8.17 -2.25
CA ARG A 130 5.96 -8.00 -2.24
C ARG A 130 5.43 -8.03 -0.80
N ALA A 131 5.73 -6.94 -0.08
CA ALA A 131 5.37 -6.77 1.33
C ALA A 131 4.07 -6.00 1.48
N THR A 132 3.32 -6.32 2.53
CA THR A 132 2.12 -5.61 2.94
C THR A 132 2.17 -5.37 4.44
N PHE A 133 1.93 -4.12 4.84
CA PHE A 133 1.86 -3.70 6.24
C PHE A 133 0.48 -3.11 6.52
N ILE A 134 -0.14 -3.50 7.62
CA ILE A 134 -1.30 -2.81 8.17
C ILE A 134 -0.81 -2.04 9.38
N VAL A 135 -1.03 -0.74 9.38
CA VAL A 135 -0.56 0.20 10.40
C VAL A 135 -1.76 0.92 10.99
N ASP A 136 -1.85 0.95 12.31
CA ASP A 136 -2.95 1.59 13.02
C ASP A 136 -2.80 3.14 13.08
N PRO A 137 -3.80 3.88 13.58
CA PRO A 137 -3.73 5.34 13.68
C PRO A 137 -2.57 5.89 14.53
N ASP A 138 -2.01 5.08 15.43
CA ASP A 138 -0.86 5.44 16.25
C ASP A 138 0.49 5.09 15.59
N ASN A 139 0.47 4.74 14.31
CA ASN A 139 1.64 4.30 13.54
C ASN A 139 2.29 3.00 14.06
N THR A 140 1.53 2.18 14.76
CA THR A 140 1.99 0.85 15.17
C THR A 140 1.62 -0.19 14.11
N ILE A 141 2.58 -1.03 13.75
CA ILE A 141 2.37 -2.13 12.79
C ILE A 141 1.55 -3.23 13.47
N GLN A 142 0.42 -3.56 12.87
CA GLN A 142 -0.52 -4.58 13.36
C GLN A 142 -0.50 -5.87 12.53
N HIS A 143 0.02 -5.82 11.32
CA HIS A 143 0.15 -6.98 10.43
C HIS A 143 1.29 -6.77 9.45
N VAL A 144 2.00 -7.86 9.16
CA VAL A 144 3.03 -7.92 8.10
C VAL A 144 2.86 -9.21 7.32
N SER A 145 2.87 -9.12 6.00
CA SER A 145 3.06 -10.28 5.14
C SER A 145 4.05 -9.95 4.03
N VAL A 146 4.87 -10.93 3.64
CA VAL A 146 5.88 -10.73 2.60
C VAL A 146 5.92 -11.97 1.70
N ASN A 147 5.66 -11.77 0.42
CA ASN A 147 5.82 -12.80 -0.60
C ASN A 147 7.15 -12.59 -1.35
N ASN A 148 7.72 -13.68 -1.82
CA ASN A 148 8.83 -13.63 -2.76
C ASN A 148 8.38 -12.97 -4.08
N LEU A 149 9.33 -12.48 -4.86
CA LEU A 149 9.11 -11.65 -6.06
C LEU A 149 8.14 -12.26 -7.08
N ASN A 150 8.07 -13.59 -7.17
CA ASN A 150 7.28 -14.29 -8.18
C ASN A 150 5.83 -14.60 -7.79
N VAL A 151 5.43 -14.28 -6.55
CA VAL A 151 4.12 -14.69 -6.02
C VAL A 151 3.30 -13.45 -5.65
N GLY A 152 2.21 -13.23 -6.38
CA GLY A 152 1.24 -12.17 -6.09
C GLY A 152 0.48 -12.41 -4.79
N ARG A 153 -0.09 -11.34 -4.25
CA ARG A 153 -0.86 -11.34 -2.99
C ARG A 153 -2.35 -11.57 -3.22
N ASN A 154 -3.06 -11.79 -2.12
CA ASN A 154 -4.51 -11.79 -2.09
C ASN A 154 -5.01 -10.53 -1.36
N PRO A 155 -5.46 -9.48 -2.06
CA PRO A 155 -5.96 -8.26 -1.43
C PRO A 155 -7.19 -8.48 -0.53
N GLU A 156 -8.03 -9.46 -0.82
CA GLU A 156 -9.19 -9.79 0.02
C GLU A 156 -8.76 -10.31 1.39
N GLU A 157 -7.66 -11.06 1.47
CA GLU A 157 -7.07 -11.49 2.74
C GLU A 157 -6.56 -10.29 3.55
N VAL A 158 -5.97 -9.30 2.89
CA VAL A 158 -5.55 -8.06 3.56
C VAL A 158 -6.75 -7.34 4.16
N LEU A 159 -7.84 -7.24 3.41
CA LEU A 159 -9.10 -6.64 3.89
C LEU A 159 -9.69 -7.44 5.06
N ARG A 160 -9.67 -8.76 4.97
CA ARG A 160 -10.15 -9.65 6.04
C ARG A 160 -9.39 -9.43 7.35
N ILE A 161 -8.07 -9.33 7.27
CA ILE A 161 -7.22 -9.09 8.45
C ILE A 161 -7.48 -7.70 9.02
N LEU A 162 -7.55 -6.67 8.19
CA LEU A 162 -7.88 -5.31 8.63
C LEU A 162 -9.23 -5.27 9.36
N ASP A 163 -10.26 -5.89 8.79
CA ASP A 163 -11.58 -5.96 9.39
C ASP A 163 -11.53 -6.63 10.78
N GLY A 164 -10.79 -7.72 10.89
CA GLY A 164 -10.56 -8.39 12.18
C GLY A 164 -9.83 -7.51 13.19
N LEU A 165 -8.76 -6.84 12.79
CA LEU A 165 -7.98 -5.95 13.66
C LEU A 165 -8.84 -4.79 14.20
N GLN A 166 -9.75 -4.27 13.39
CA GLN A 166 -10.61 -3.14 13.78
C GLN A 166 -11.73 -3.54 14.73
N THR A 167 -12.06 -4.82 14.90
CA THR A 167 -13.04 -5.27 15.90
C THR A 167 -12.53 -5.12 17.33
N ASP A 168 -11.22 -5.14 17.52
CA ASP A 168 -10.56 -5.20 18.83
C ASP A 168 -11.02 -6.41 19.70
N GLU A 169 -11.50 -7.48 19.06
CA GLU A 169 -12.04 -8.68 19.67
C GLU A 169 -11.29 -9.93 19.20
N LEU A 170 -11.53 -11.04 19.88
CA LEU A 170 -10.96 -12.33 19.46
C LEU A 170 -11.65 -12.84 18.20
N CYS A 171 -10.88 -12.95 17.13
CA CYS A 171 -11.36 -13.41 15.83
C CYS A 171 -11.00 -14.88 15.61
N PRO A 172 -11.98 -15.75 15.36
CA PRO A 172 -11.71 -17.17 15.12
C PRO A 172 -10.98 -17.41 13.79
N CYS A 173 -10.38 -18.58 13.68
CA CYS A 173 -9.82 -19.08 12.44
C CYS A 173 -10.86 -19.03 11.32
N ASN A 174 -10.43 -18.67 10.12
CA ASN A 174 -11.30 -18.57 8.92
C ASN A 174 -12.47 -17.56 9.05
N ARG A 175 -12.39 -16.62 9.98
CA ARG A 175 -13.38 -15.54 10.04
C ARG A 175 -13.40 -14.78 8.71
N THR A 176 -14.57 -14.57 8.17
CA THR A 176 -14.78 -13.74 6.98
C THR A 176 -14.96 -12.27 7.36
N VAL A 177 -14.87 -11.38 6.38
CA VAL A 177 -15.17 -9.95 6.56
C VAL A 177 -16.59 -9.81 7.10
N GLY A 178 -16.75 -9.06 8.21
CA GLY A 178 -18.04 -8.90 8.89
C GLY A 178 -18.53 -10.13 9.66
N GLY A 179 -17.74 -11.19 9.72
CA GLY A 179 -18.11 -12.42 10.47
C GLY A 179 -18.06 -12.23 11.99
N ASP A 180 -18.63 -13.18 12.71
CA ASP A 180 -18.71 -13.14 14.17
C ASP A 180 -17.32 -13.21 14.83
N THR A 181 -17.25 -12.64 16.03
CA THR A 181 -16.11 -12.75 16.96
C THR A 181 -16.41 -13.77 18.06
N LEU A 182 -15.42 -14.10 18.88
CA LEU A 182 -15.57 -15.04 20.01
C LEU A 182 -16.06 -14.34 21.26
#